data_b71f76878b42374a3b882e0a08030247
#
_entry.id   b71f76878b42374a3b882e0a08030247
#
_cell.length_a   1.000
_cell.length_b   1.000
_cell.length_c   1.000
_cell.angle_alpha   90.00
_cell.angle_beta   90.00
_cell.angle_gamma   90.00
#
_symmetry.space_group_name_H-M   'P 1'
#
loop_
_entity.id
_entity.type
_entity.pdbx_description
1 polymer ?
#
loop_
_entity_poly.entity_id
_entity_poly.type
_entity_poly.pdbx_seq_one_letter_code
_entity_poly.pdbx_strand_id
1 'polypeptide(L)' 'MTTNYSLVNFHLSAMIEMLMRKYSLSYENALPLVMSSNTYKTLLDRPYLQEEGSLFVCELLEKELQKEDVRSKR' A
#
# COMPACT_ATOMS: atom_id res chain seq x y z
N MET A 1 -11.32 14.06 13.69
CA MET A 1 -11.79 13.25 12.57
C MET A 1 -11.40 11.79 12.75
N THR A 2 -12.30 10.90 12.44
CA THR A 2 -12.10 9.49 12.74
C THR A 2 -11.64 8.73 11.51
N THR A 3 -10.58 7.94 11.66
CA THR A 3 -10.11 7.07 10.59
C THR A 3 -11.09 5.91 10.42
N ASN A 4 -11.46 5.64 9.17
CA ASN A 4 -12.34 4.51 8.88
C ASN A 4 -11.47 3.26 8.71
N TYR A 5 -11.30 2.52 9.80
CA TYR A 5 -10.41 1.36 9.77
C TYR A 5 -10.94 0.23 8.90
N SER A 6 -12.25 0.17 8.66
CA SER A 6 -12.77 -0.82 7.73
C SER A 6 -12.25 -0.58 6.32
N LEU A 7 -12.28 0.67 5.86
CA LEU A 7 -11.75 1.01 4.56
C LEU A 7 -10.23 0.85 4.51
N VAL A 8 -9.55 1.27 5.57
CA VAL A 8 -8.09 1.12 5.62
C VAL A 8 -7.72 -0.35 5.51
N ASN A 9 -8.39 -1.21 6.26
CA ASN A 9 -8.09 -2.64 6.22
C ASN A 9 -8.40 -3.24 4.86
N PHE A 10 -9.45 -2.76 4.21
CA PHE A 10 -9.77 -3.22 2.86
C PHE A 10 -8.63 -2.91 1.89
N HIS A 11 -8.12 -1.69 1.95
CA HIS A 11 -7.00 -1.29 1.09
C HIS A 11 -5.72 -2.02 1.47
N LEU A 12 -5.50 -2.20 2.77
CA LEU A 12 -4.33 -2.94 3.24
C LEU A 12 -4.32 -4.35 2.66
N SER A 13 -5.46 -5.04 2.74
CA SER A 13 -5.57 -6.39 2.19
C SER A 13 -5.31 -6.40 0.69
N ALA A 14 -5.84 -5.41 -0.03
CA ALA A 14 -5.65 -5.33 -1.47
C ALA A 14 -4.19 -5.12 -1.83
N MET A 15 -3.49 -4.26 -1.08
CA MET A 15 -2.08 -4.00 -1.32
C MET A 15 -1.23 -5.22 -1.04
N ILE A 16 -1.53 -5.92 0.06
CA ILE A 16 -0.80 -7.14 0.40
C ILE A 16 -0.99 -8.17 -0.71
N GLU A 17 -2.23 -8.35 -1.15
CA GLU A 17 -2.51 -9.34 -2.19
C GLU A 17 -1.80 -8.99 -3.50
N MET A 18 -1.74 -7.72 -3.84
CA MET A 18 -1.05 -7.27 -5.03
C MET A 18 0.43 -7.63 -4.97
N LEU A 19 1.07 -7.39 -3.82
CA LEU A 19 2.48 -7.71 -3.65
C LEU A 19 2.72 -9.21 -3.71
N MET A 20 1.83 -9.99 -3.11
CA MET A 20 1.98 -11.43 -3.15
C MET A 20 1.91 -11.96 -4.57
N ARG A 21 1.02 -11.40 -5.37
CA ARG A 21 0.85 -11.85 -6.76
C ARG A 21 1.94 -11.37 -7.68
N LYS A 22 2.26 -10.07 -7.60
CA LYS A 22 3.19 -9.48 -8.57
C LYS A 22 4.65 -9.78 -8.25
N TYR A 23 4.97 -9.84 -6.97
CA TYR A 23 6.35 -9.98 -6.55
C TYR A 23 6.63 -11.31 -5.89
N SER A 24 5.66 -12.19 -5.88
CA SER A 24 5.79 -13.54 -5.31
C SER A 24 6.23 -13.50 -3.84
N LEU A 25 5.74 -12.51 -3.13
CA LEU A 25 6.05 -12.39 -1.71
C LEU A 25 5.07 -13.22 -0.88
N SER A 26 5.54 -13.71 0.26
CA SER A 26 4.66 -14.31 1.23
C SER A 26 3.90 -13.21 1.97
N TYR A 27 2.81 -13.60 2.64
CA TYR A 27 2.07 -12.65 3.45
C TYR A 27 2.97 -12.02 4.51
N GLU A 28 3.81 -12.83 5.14
CA GLU A 28 4.69 -12.37 6.21
C GLU A 28 5.67 -11.30 5.74
N ASN A 29 6.06 -11.38 4.48
CA ASN A 29 6.98 -10.38 3.92
C ASN A 29 6.25 -9.19 3.35
N ALA A 30 5.06 -9.41 2.80
CA ALA A 30 4.29 -8.32 2.20
C ALA A 30 3.71 -7.37 3.24
N LEU A 31 3.24 -7.91 4.36
CA LEU A 31 2.58 -7.10 5.38
C LEU A 31 3.47 -5.97 5.92
N PRO A 32 4.68 -6.25 6.40
CA PRO A 32 5.51 -5.16 6.92
C PRO A 32 5.93 -4.19 5.82
N LEU A 33 6.08 -4.68 4.61
CA LEU A 33 6.44 -3.80 3.49
C LEU A 33 5.34 -2.76 3.24
N VAL A 34 4.08 -3.21 3.24
CA VAL A 34 2.96 -2.28 3.06
C VAL A 34 2.85 -1.33 4.25
N MET A 35 2.94 -1.85 5.45
CA MET A 35 2.73 -1.04 6.65
C MET A 35 3.81 0.02 6.84
N SER A 36 5.00 -0.20 6.32
CA SER A 36 6.07 0.79 6.43
C SER A 36 6.10 1.76 5.25
N SER A 37 5.23 1.56 4.26
CA SER A 37 5.24 2.37 3.07
C SER A 37 4.64 3.75 3.31
N ASN A 38 5.06 4.72 2.49
CA ASN A 38 4.47 6.04 2.53
C ASN A 38 3.02 6.03 2.06
N THR A 39 2.69 5.13 1.15
CA THR A 39 1.32 4.99 0.68
C THR A 39 0.39 4.64 1.84
N TYR A 40 0.80 3.69 2.69
CA TYR A 40 -0.02 3.31 3.83
C TYR A 40 -0.14 4.46 4.83
N LYS A 41 0.96 5.18 5.08
CA LYS A 41 0.93 6.31 6.00
C LYS A 41 0.01 7.41 5.48
N THR A 42 0.05 7.68 4.17
CA THR A 42 -0.83 8.66 3.56
C THR A 42 -2.27 8.21 3.66
N LEU A 43 -2.53 6.93 3.46
CA LEU A 43 -3.87 6.37 3.57
C LEU A 43 -4.45 6.62 4.96
N LEU A 44 -3.64 6.42 6.00
CA LEU A 44 -4.10 6.66 7.38
C LEU A 44 -4.34 8.15 7.65
N ASP A 45 -3.53 9.01 7.04
CA ASP A 45 -3.54 10.44 7.32
C ASP A 45 -4.60 11.19 6.52
N ARG A 46 -5.02 10.65 5.37
CA ARG A 46 -5.89 11.35 4.45
C ARG A 46 -7.19 10.58 4.21
N PRO A 47 -8.26 10.98 4.91
CA PRO A 47 -9.53 10.24 4.77
C PRO A 47 -10.07 10.15 3.34
N TYR A 48 -9.82 11.17 2.52
CA TYR A 48 -10.33 11.12 1.14
C TYR A 48 -9.70 9.99 0.34
N LEU A 49 -8.46 9.62 0.66
CA LEU A 49 -7.79 8.54 -0.03
C LEU A 49 -8.43 7.20 0.32
N GLN A 50 -8.97 7.08 1.53
CA GLN A 50 -9.63 5.85 1.96
C GLN A 50 -10.87 5.56 1.11
N GLU A 51 -11.48 6.60 0.53
CA GLU A 51 -12.68 6.43 -0.28
C GLU A 51 -12.38 6.16 -1.75
N GLU A 52 -11.10 6.22 -2.14
CA GLU A 52 -10.72 5.85 -3.49
C GLU A 52 -10.78 4.34 -3.66
N GLY A 53 -10.85 3.89 -4.92
CA GLY A 53 -10.80 2.46 -5.18
C GLY A 53 -9.46 1.86 -4.77
N SER A 54 -9.48 0.60 -4.37
CA SER A 54 -8.24 -0.05 -3.97
C SER A 54 -7.25 -0.18 -5.11
N LEU A 55 -7.73 -0.22 -6.35
CA LEU A 55 -6.81 -0.23 -7.50
C LEU A 55 -5.94 1.03 -7.51
N PHE A 56 -6.55 2.18 -7.25
CA PHE A 56 -5.80 3.44 -7.21
C PHE A 56 -4.75 3.42 -6.11
N VAL A 57 -5.13 2.94 -4.93
CA VAL A 57 -4.20 2.86 -3.81
C VAL A 57 -3.06 1.89 -4.11
N CYS A 58 -3.37 0.75 -4.73
CA CYS A 58 -2.33 -0.20 -5.12
C CYS A 58 -1.37 0.39 -6.14
N GLU A 59 -1.88 1.21 -7.06
CA GLU A 59 -1.01 1.87 -8.03
C GLU A 59 -0.08 2.86 -7.37
N LEU A 60 -0.54 3.56 -6.34
CA LEU A 60 0.32 4.47 -5.60
C LEU A 60 1.46 3.71 -4.93
N LEU A 61 1.14 2.58 -4.32
CA LEU A 61 2.17 1.76 -3.68
C LEU A 61 3.16 1.24 -4.70
N GLU A 62 2.67 0.78 -5.83
CA GLU A 62 3.55 0.25 -6.87
C GLU A 62 4.50 1.33 -7.37
N LYS A 63 4.00 2.54 -7.56
CA LYS A 63 4.86 3.66 -7.99
C LYS A 63 5.90 3.98 -6.94
N GLU A 64 5.52 3.93 -5.69
CA GLU A 64 6.46 4.18 -4.60
C GLU A 64 7.60 3.17 -4.62
N LEU A 65 7.26 1.90 -4.78
CA LEU A 65 8.26 0.85 -4.79
C LEU A 65 9.18 0.96 -6.00
N GLN A 66 8.62 1.34 -7.14
CA GLN A 66 9.43 1.51 -8.34
C GLN A 66 10.42 2.66 -8.19
N LYS A 67 10.00 3.73 -7.54
CA LYS A 67 10.91 4.85 -7.31
C LYS A 67 12.05 4.46 -6.39
N GLU A 68 11.74 3.72 -5.34
CA GLU A 68 12.77 3.27 -4.41
C GLU A 68 13.75 2.33 -5.08
N ASP A 69 13.25 1.47 -5.95
CA ASP A 69 14.10 0.55 -6.68
C ASP A 69 15.06 1.30 -7.59
N VAL A 70 14.56 2.31 -8.29
CA VAL A 70 15.40 3.14 -9.15
C VAL A 70 16.49 3.84 -8.35
N ARG A 71 16.14 4.34 -7.18
CA ARG A 71 17.12 4.98 -6.30
C ARG A 71 18.18 4.01 -5.84
N SER A 72 17.77 2.79 -5.52
CA SER A 72 18.68 1.79 -5.03
C SER A 72 19.76 1.42 -6.04
N LYS A 73 19.44 1.56 -7.31
CA LYS A 73 20.37 1.19 -8.37
C LYS A 73 21.43 2.25 -8.66
N ARG A 74 21.35 3.36 -8.00
CA ARG A 74 22.33 4.44 -8.20
C ARG A 74 23.55 4.29 -7.27
#